data_855600d69d853dbc472119f1f5dfa044
#
_entry.id   855600d69d853dbc472119f1f5dfa044
#
_cell.length_a   1.000
_cell.length_b   1.000
_cell.length_c   1.000
_cell.angle_alpha   90.00
_cell.angle_beta   90.00
_cell.angle_gamma   90.00
#
_symmetry.space_group_name_H-M   'P 1'
#
loop_
_entity.id
_entity.type
_entity.pdbx_description
1 polymer ?
#
loop_
_entity_poly.entity_id
_entity_poly.type
_entity_poly.pdbx_seq_one_letter_code
_entity_poly.pdbx_strand_id
1 'polypeptide(L)'
;MKKIFVFCTTLLMVGMAQAQLSANLNEESWQQYLNKAYVTGNVMDVELWPNGAPNSNGVVYDQPVKAGQGTIDMKPGLKVVLPRKSDKPSKAVVVCPGGGYAMLATMHEGIMWNFFFGRENVATIMLTYRLPHGNHEVPASDVYQAIRIVKEHAKEWNIDPNQIGVMGSSAGGHLASTVATHAADDVRPAFQILFYPVITMDKRYTHMGTHDNLIGKDATPEMETLYSNEKQVTEKTPRAFIVLADDDDVVPSINSAWYFAALKDHGVPANMHVYPTGGHGFGNSQSWKYNADMLQNLSDWLNSF
;
A
#
# COMPACT_ATOMS: atom_id res chain seq x y z
N MET A 1 -13.51 -13.10 35.12
CA MET A 1 -13.33 -11.80 34.51
C MET A 1 -11.89 -11.26 34.73
N LYS A 2 -10.84 -11.93 34.23
CA LYS A 2 -9.43 -11.48 34.34
C LYS A 2 -8.52 -11.97 33.19
N LYS A 3 -9.05 -12.26 31.99
CA LYS A 3 -8.24 -12.75 30.86
C LYS A 3 -8.26 -11.86 29.60
N ILE A 4 -8.94 -10.71 29.62
CA ILE A 4 -9.08 -9.84 28.42
C ILE A 4 -8.01 -8.74 28.34
N PHE A 5 -7.25 -8.48 29.41
CA PHE A 5 -6.31 -7.35 29.46
C PHE A 5 -4.88 -7.65 28.97
N VAL A 6 -4.51 -8.92 28.74
CA VAL A 6 -3.12 -9.28 28.39
C VAL A 6 -2.87 -9.28 26.87
N PHE A 7 -3.89 -9.46 26.04
CA PHE A 7 -3.72 -9.55 24.59
C PHE A 7 -3.57 -8.19 23.90
N CYS A 8 -4.19 -7.14 24.41
CA CYS A 8 -4.06 -5.79 23.86
C CYS A 8 -2.68 -5.17 24.12
N THR A 9 -2.01 -5.53 25.20
CA THR A 9 -0.70 -4.99 25.56
C THR A 9 0.44 -5.57 24.74
N THR A 10 0.34 -6.81 24.25
CA THR A 10 1.39 -7.44 23.43
C THR A 10 1.38 -6.92 21.99
N LEU A 11 0.24 -6.67 21.38
CA LEU A 11 0.19 -6.04 20.04
C LEU A 11 0.68 -4.58 20.06
N LEU A 12 0.34 -3.81 21.11
CA LEU A 12 0.86 -2.45 21.29
C LEU A 12 2.39 -2.47 21.52
N MET A 13 2.93 -3.45 22.22
CA MET A 13 4.38 -3.53 22.46
C MET A 13 5.18 -3.96 21.23
N VAL A 14 4.66 -4.82 20.38
CA VAL A 14 5.33 -5.17 19.11
C VAL A 14 5.29 -3.99 18.13
N GLY A 15 4.17 -3.29 18.03
CA GLY A 15 4.06 -2.06 17.24
C GLY A 15 4.96 -0.93 17.77
N MET A 16 5.07 -0.78 19.10
CA MET A 16 5.98 0.21 19.71
C MET A 16 7.46 -0.17 19.58
N ALA A 17 7.83 -1.45 19.65
CA ALA A 17 9.20 -1.89 19.45
C ALA A 17 9.64 -1.72 17.99
N GLN A 18 8.78 -1.95 17.02
CA GLN A 18 9.04 -1.69 15.60
C GLN A 18 9.07 -0.19 15.27
N ALA A 19 8.16 0.60 15.85
CA ALA A 19 8.19 2.06 15.75
C ALA A 19 9.45 2.65 16.41
N GLN A 20 9.94 2.05 17.49
CA GLN A 20 11.15 2.48 18.19
C GLN A 20 12.43 2.09 17.43
N LEU A 21 12.43 0.97 16.68
CA LEU A 21 13.50 0.64 15.74
C LEU A 21 13.55 1.64 14.57
N SER A 22 12.41 2.06 14.05
CA SER A 22 12.34 3.01 12.95
C SER A 22 12.76 4.43 13.35
N ALA A 23 12.49 4.83 14.59
CA ALA A 23 12.88 6.13 15.13
C ALA A 23 14.38 6.27 15.40
N ASN A 24 15.13 5.15 15.47
CA ASN A 24 16.56 5.13 15.76
C ASN A 24 17.46 4.96 14.53
N LEU A 25 16.88 4.73 13.35
CA LEU A 25 17.65 4.67 12.10
C LEU A 25 17.75 6.09 11.54
N ASN A 26 18.93 6.71 11.67
CA ASN A 26 19.23 7.96 10.98
C ASN A 26 19.41 7.70 9.47
N GLU A 27 19.42 8.75 8.66
CA GLU A 27 19.55 8.69 7.20
C GLU A 27 20.76 7.84 6.76
N GLU A 28 21.88 7.92 7.48
CA GLU A 28 23.10 7.18 7.19
C GLU A 28 22.94 5.67 7.45
N SER A 29 22.24 5.27 8.50
CA SER A 29 21.96 3.85 8.77
C SER A 29 20.95 3.26 7.78
N TRP A 30 20.03 4.06 7.27
CA TRP A 30 19.15 3.69 6.16
C TRP A 30 19.94 3.46 4.87
N GLN A 31 20.83 4.37 4.49
CA GLN A 31 21.68 4.22 3.32
C GLN A 31 22.58 2.99 3.43
N GLN A 32 23.16 2.70 4.59
CA GLN A 32 23.96 1.49 4.82
C GLN A 32 23.11 0.22 4.72
N TYR A 33 21.87 0.24 5.21
CA TYR A 33 20.94 -0.87 5.14
C TYR A 33 20.48 -1.13 3.70
N LEU A 34 20.17 -0.09 2.95
CA LEU A 34 19.78 -0.17 1.54
C LEU A 34 20.95 -0.56 0.64
N ASN A 35 22.18 -0.13 0.93
CA ASN A 35 23.37 -0.51 0.19
C ASN A 35 23.74 -1.99 0.34
N LYS A 36 23.32 -2.65 1.43
CA LYS A 36 23.46 -4.12 1.61
C LYS A 36 22.41 -4.91 0.83
N ALA A 37 21.30 -4.31 0.47
CA ALA A 37 20.20 -4.95 -0.20
C ALA A 37 20.25 -4.62 -1.69
N TYR A 38 20.57 -5.54 -2.54
CA TYR A 38 20.36 -5.67 -3.99
C TYR A 38 19.97 -4.41 -4.80
N VAL A 39 20.18 -3.21 -4.25
CA VAL A 39 19.80 -1.90 -4.79
C VAL A 39 21.04 -1.19 -5.29
N THR A 40 20.91 -0.39 -6.30
CA THR A 40 22.02 0.34 -6.94
C THR A 40 22.58 1.52 -6.15
N GLY A 41 22.17 1.69 -4.86
CA GLY A 41 22.58 2.84 -4.04
C GLY A 41 21.87 4.15 -4.37
N ASN A 42 20.99 4.20 -5.34
CA ASN A 42 20.21 5.38 -5.66
C ASN A 42 18.82 5.29 -5.02
N VAL A 43 18.76 5.64 -3.73
CA VAL A 43 17.50 6.00 -3.09
C VAL A 43 17.30 7.48 -3.33
N MET A 44 16.14 7.83 -3.87
CA MET A 44 15.80 9.21 -4.17
C MET A 44 14.53 9.60 -3.41
N ASP A 45 14.54 10.77 -2.82
CA ASP A 45 13.34 11.41 -2.34
C ASP A 45 12.83 12.37 -3.42
N VAL A 46 11.55 12.20 -3.79
CA VAL A 46 10.90 13.00 -4.84
C VAL A 46 9.69 13.69 -4.25
N GLU A 47 9.61 15.00 -4.41
CA GLU A 47 8.48 15.78 -3.96
C GLU A 47 7.25 15.45 -4.81
N LEU A 48 6.12 15.13 -4.14
CA LEU A 48 4.90 14.73 -4.86
C LEU A 48 4.21 15.92 -5.54
N TRP A 49 4.21 17.08 -4.89
CA TRP A 49 3.49 18.26 -5.31
C TRP A 49 4.35 19.53 -5.30
N PRO A 50 5.36 19.65 -6.17
CA PRO A 50 6.27 20.81 -6.15
C PRO A 50 5.57 22.13 -6.48
N ASN A 51 4.45 22.08 -7.19
CA ASN A 51 3.65 23.26 -7.58
C ASN A 51 2.33 23.37 -6.81
N GLY A 52 2.18 22.64 -5.70
CA GLY A 52 0.94 22.57 -4.93
C GLY A 52 -0.01 21.48 -5.41
N ALA A 53 -0.73 20.88 -4.45
CA ALA A 53 -1.71 19.81 -4.72
C ALA A 53 -3.04 20.39 -5.25
N PRO A 54 -3.79 19.62 -6.07
CA PRO A 54 -5.07 20.09 -6.65
C PRO A 54 -6.20 20.15 -5.61
N ASN A 55 -6.04 19.48 -4.48
CA ASN A 55 -7.00 19.39 -3.38
C ASN A 55 -6.27 19.45 -2.04
N SER A 56 -7.03 19.66 -0.96
CA SER A 56 -6.48 19.81 0.39
C SER A 56 -7.27 18.96 1.39
N ASN A 57 -6.56 18.41 2.38
CA ASN A 57 -7.11 17.82 3.58
C ASN A 57 -7.06 18.77 4.80
N GLY A 58 -6.71 20.03 4.59
CA GLY A 58 -6.59 21.05 5.63
C GLY A 58 -5.27 21.03 6.41
N VAL A 59 -4.37 20.06 6.16
CA VAL A 59 -3.09 19.96 6.83
C VAL A 59 -2.03 20.81 6.11
N VAL A 60 -1.23 21.52 6.90
CA VAL A 60 -0.07 22.29 6.42
C VAL A 60 1.20 21.49 6.72
N TYR A 61 1.93 21.14 5.67
CA TYR A 61 3.09 20.23 5.71
C TYR A 61 4.45 20.96 5.77
N ASP A 62 4.49 22.21 6.22
CA ASP A 62 5.70 23.04 6.34
C ASP A 62 6.46 22.83 7.67
N GLN A 63 5.83 22.12 8.61
CA GLN A 63 6.43 21.85 9.92
C GLN A 63 7.20 20.52 9.90
N PRO A 64 8.40 20.48 10.52
CA PRO A 64 9.11 19.22 10.68
C PRO A 64 8.27 18.25 11.53
N VAL A 65 8.18 16.98 11.09
CA VAL A 65 7.57 15.91 11.88
C VAL A 65 8.30 15.81 13.22
N LYS A 66 7.58 16.01 14.33
CA LYS A 66 8.19 15.92 15.67
C LYS A 66 8.58 14.46 15.92
N ALA A 67 9.79 14.27 16.43
CA ALA A 67 10.26 12.96 16.85
C ALA A 67 9.24 12.31 17.80
N GLY A 68 8.79 11.09 17.50
CA GLY A 68 7.79 10.35 18.28
C GLY A 68 6.33 10.55 17.85
N GLN A 69 6.01 11.43 16.89
CA GLN A 69 4.64 11.56 16.34
C GLN A 69 4.27 10.46 15.33
N GLY A 70 5.15 9.49 15.11
CA GLY A 70 4.89 8.40 14.18
C GLY A 70 4.82 8.89 12.73
N THR A 71 3.95 8.26 11.96
CA THR A 71 3.75 8.46 10.54
C THR A 71 2.43 9.14 10.22
N ILE A 72 1.98 10.03 11.12
CA ILE A 72 0.77 10.83 10.96
C ILE A 72 1.16 12.13 10.26
N ASP A 73 0.39 12.51 9.24
CA ASP A 73 0.55 13.78 8.51
C ASP A 73 2.00 14.09 8.08
N MET A 74 2.65 13.09 7.53
CA MET A 74 3.96 13.28 6.91
C MET A 74 3.83 14.11 5.63
N LYS A 75 4.89 14.90 5.32
CA LYS A 75 4.96 15.60 4.02
C LYS A 75 4.78 14.58 2.87
N PRO A 76 3.84 14.84 1.94
CA PRO A 76 3.62 13.92 0.83
C PRO A 76 4.84 13.85 -0.09
N GLY A 77 5.23 12.64 -0.47
CA GLY A 77 6.42 12.42 -1.26
C GLY A 77 6.61 10.97 -1.67
N LEU A 78 7.59 10.74 -2.52
CA LEU A 78 8.00 9.42 -2.96
C LEU A 78 9.40 9.11 -2.46
N LYS A 79 9.58 7.93 -1.89
CA LYS A 79 10.90 7.34 -1.73
C LYS A 79 11.07 6.29 -2.83
N VAL A 80 11.93 6.60 -3.81
CA VAL A 80 12.16 5.79 -4.99
C VAL A 80 13.40 4.92 -4.77
N VAL A 81 13.24 3.62 -4.94
CA VAL A 81 14.33 2.63 -4.85
C VAL A 81 14.38 1.85 -6.15
N LEU A 82 15.40 2.11 -6.95
CA LEU A 82 15.57 1.45 -8.25
C LEU A 82 16.29 0.11 -8.09
N PRO A 83 15.91 -0.92 -8.87
CA PRO A 83 16.66 -2.17 -8.91
C PRO A 83 18.04 -1.98 -9.54
N ARG A 84 18.89 -2.99 -9.49
CA ARG A 84 20.18 -2.95 -10.19
C ARG A 84 19.97 -2.70 -11.68
N LYS A 85 20.87 -1.94 -12.30
CA LYS A 85 20.81 -1.68 -13.74
C LYS A 85 20.70 -2.99 -14.52
N SER A 86 19.73 -3.04 -15.39
CA SER A 86 19.45 -4.11 -16.33
C SER A 86 19.40 -3.51 -17.75
N ASP A 87 19.67 -4.32 -18.76
CA ASP A 87 19.54 -3.91 -20.18
C ASP A 87 18.06 -3.76 -20.57
N LYS A 88 17.16 -4.32 -19.76
CA LYS A 88 15.70 -4.21 -19.96
C LYS A 88 15.11 -3.26 -18.93
N PRO A 89 14.12 -2.42 -19.33
CA PRO A 89 13.35 -1.64 -18.37
C PRO A 89 12.68 -2.53 -17.33
N SER A 90 12.65 -2.06 -16.07
CA SER A 90 12.01 -2.75 -14.97
C SER A 90 10.51 -2.46 -14.90
N LYS A 91 9.75 -3.34 -14.27
CA LYS A 91 8.44 -2.96 -13.69
C LYS A 91 8.66 -1.95 -12.57
N ALA A 92 7.61 -1.20 -12.21
CA ALA A 92 7.59 -0.39 -11.01
C ALA A 92 6.32 -0.66 -10.21
N VAL A 93 6.38 -0.47 -8.89
CA VAL A 93 5.23 -0.59 -8.01
C VAL A 93 5.15 0.61 -7.07
N VAL A 94 4.02 1.33 -7.12
CA VAL A 94 3.69 2.37 -6.15
C VAL A 94 3.10 1.70 -4.91
N VAL A 95 3.80 1.80 -3.79
CA VAL A 95 3.44 1.13 -2.53
C VAL A 95 2.70 2.10 -1.63
N CYS A 96 1.47 1.73 -1.26
CA CYS A 96 0.57 2.46 -0.39
C CYS A 96 0.49 1.74 0.97
N PRO A 97 1.20 2.20 2.01
CA PRO A 97 1.13 1.60 3.33
C PRO A 97 -0.28 1.68 3.93
N GLY A 98 -0.63 0.73 4.80
CA GLY A 98 -1.84 0.77 5.60
C GLY A 98 -1.74 1.72 6.80
N GLY A 99 -2.69 1.59 7.72
CA GLY A 99 -2.79 2.40 8.93
C GLY A 99 -4.17 3.04 9.12
N GLY A 100 -5.24 2.43 8.56
CA GLY A 100 -6.63 2.83 8.77
C GLY A 100 -6.97 4.24 8.27
N TYR A 101 -6.19 4.82 7.36
CA TYR A 101 -6.25 6.24 6.97
C TYR A 101 -6.06 7.22 8.15
N ALA A 102 -5.54 6.75 9.29
CA ALA A 102 -5.19 7.57 10.46
C ALA A 102 -3.68 7.75 10.62
N MET A 103 -2.90 6.88 10.00
CA MET A 103 -1.44 6.89 9.97
C MET A 103 -0.92 6.11 8.77
N LEU A 104 0.40 6.10 8.56
CA LEU A 104 1.05 5.30 7.53
C LEU A 104 2.04 4.32 8.15
N ALA A 105 1.87 3.02 7.89
CA ALA A 105 2.79 1.96 8.30
C ALA A 105 4.00 1.86 7.35
N THR A 106 4.76 2.95 7.22
CA THR A 106 5.77 3.18 6.18
C THR A 106 6.93 2.17 6.17
N MET A 107 7.13 1.42 7.26
CA MET A 107 8.20 0.46 7.38
C MET A 107 7.85 -0.89 6.77
N HIS A 108 7.13 -1.73 7.52
CA HIS A 108 6.85 -3.13 7.16
C HIS A 108 5.83 -3.28 6.03
N GLU A 109 4.96 -2.30 5.83
CA GLU A 109 4.01 -2.24 4.71
C GLU A 109 4.47 -1.26 3.60
N GLY A 110 5.61 -0.62 3.79
CA GLY A 110 6.17 0.36 2.87
C GLY A 110 7.56 -0.01 2.39
N ILE A 111 8.60 0.69 2.87
CA ILE A 111 9.94 0.65 2.29
C ILE A 111 10.62 -0.74 2.38
N MET A 112 10.27 -1.58 3.34
CA MET A 112 10.87 -2.92 3.45
C MET A 112 10.55 -3.84 2.26
N TRP A 113 9.56 -3.53 1.46
CA TRP A 113 9.27 -4.26 0.23
C TRP A 113 10.35 -4.12 -0.84
N ASN A 114 11.21 -3.09 -0.75
CA ASN A 114 12.31 -2.91 -1.68
C ASN A 114 13.29 -4.10 -1.73
N PHE A 115 13.42 -4.87 -0.64
CA PHE A 115 14.28 -6.06 -0.60
C PHE A 115 13.76 -7.18 -1.51
N PHE A 116 12.47 -7.37 -1.53
CA PHE A 116 11.83 -8.32 -2.41
C PHE A 116 11.83 -7.80 -3.85
N PHE A 117 11.27 -6.62 -4.08
CA PHE A 117 11.13 -6.06 -5.42
C PHE A 117 12.47 -5.82 -6.11
N GLY A 118 13.51 -5.41 -5.38
CA GLY A 118 14.85 -5.24 -5.94
C GLY A 118 15.45 -6.54 -6.49
N ARG A 119 15.13 -7.70 -5.90
CA ARG A 119 15.54 -9.03 -6.42
C ARG A 119 14.73 -9.43 -7.65
N GLU A 120 13.47 -9.03 -7.70
CA GLU A 120 12.57 -9.29 -8.83
C GLU A 120 12.75 -8.31 -9.99
N ASN A 121 13.77 -7.43 -9.95
CA ASN A 121 13.99 -6.37 -10.92
C ASN A 121 12.76 -5.43 -11.07
N VAL A 122 12.14 -5.07 -9.94
CA VAL A 122 11.01 -4.16 -9.86
C VAL A 122 11.40 -2.93 -9.05
N ALA A 123 11.16 -1.73 -9.56
CA ALA A 123 11.37 -0.48 -8.85
C ALA A 123 10.31 -0.32 -7.75
N THR A 124 10.74 0.03 -6.54
CA THR A 124 9.85 0.30 -5.41
C THR A 124 9.66 1.80 -5.25
N ILE A 125 8.42 2.27 -5.35
CA ILE A 125 8.04 3.66 -5.20
C ILE A 125 7.17 3.78 -3.95
N MET A 126 7.79 3.88 -2.78
CA MET A 126 7.02 4.05 -1.54
C MET A 126 6.41 5.45 -1.51
N LEU A 127 5.08 5.50 -1.44
CA LEU A 127 4.33 6.73 -1.37
C LEU A 127 3.98 7.08 0.08
N THR A 128 4.40 8.26 0.52
CA THR A 128 3.83 8.92 1.69
C THR A 128 2.63 9.74 1.19
N TYR A 129 1.44 9.14 1.24
CA TYR A 129 0.22 9.83 0.80
C TYR A 129 -0.39 10.64 1.93
N ARG A 130 -1.12 11.71 1.56
CA ARG A 130 -1.86 12.53 2.52
C ARG A 130 -3.05 11.75 3.07
N LEU A 131 -3.26 11.83 4.38
CA LEU A 131 -4.45 11.28 5.03
C LEU A 131 -5.70 12.09 4.64
N PRO A 132 -6.90 11.47 4.64
CA PRO A 132 -8.11 12.12 4.13
C PRO A 132 -8.55 13.37 4.90
N HIS A 133 -8.59 13.30 6.23
CA HIS A 133 -9.11 14.38 7.11
C HIS A 133 -10.41 15.02 6.61
N GLY A 134 -11.37 14.18 6.20
CA GLY A 134 -12.68 14.62 5.69
C GLY A 134 -12.73 14.86 4.18
N ASN A 135 -11.61 14.74 3.46
CA ASN A 135 -11.59 14.79 2.00
C ASN A 135 -11.12 13.45 1.42
N HIS A 136 -12.07 12.61 1.06
CA HIS A 136 -11.87 11.25 0.57
C HIS A 136 -11.10 11.15 -0.77
N GLU A 137 -11.04 12.25 -1.56
CA GLU A 137 -10.34 12.27 -2.85
C GLU A 137 -8.83 12.44 -2.71
N VAL A 138 -8.37 12.98 -1.58
CA VAL A 138 -6.97 13.35 -1.38
C VAL A 138 -6.02 12.16 -1.50
N PRO A 139 -6.22 11.00 -0.84
CA PRO A 139 -5.30 9.88 -0.95
C PRO A 139 -5.16 9.35 -2.39
N ALA A 140 -6.27 9.20 -3.11
CA ALA A 140 -6.25 8.70 -4.48
C ALA A 140 -5.54 9.68 -5.44
N SER A 141 -5.73 11.00 -5.25
CA SER A 141 -5.04 12.01 -6.05
C SER A 141 -3.53 11.93 -5.91
N ASP A 142 -3.03 11.56 -4.73
CA ASP A 142 -1.60 11.37 -4.48
C ASP A 142 -1.04 10.14 -5.21
N VAL A 143 -1.80 9.04 -5.28
CA VAL A 143 -1.39 7.86 -6.06
C VAL A 143 -1.39 8.17 -7.56
N TYR A 144 -2.39 8.88 -8.06
CA TYR A 144 -2.41 9.29 -9.47
C TYR A 144 -1.21 10.15 -9.83
N GLN A 145 -0.83 11.08 -8.95
CA GLN A 145 0.36 11.91 -9.15
C GLN A 145 1.64 11.07 -9.09
N ALA A 146 1.75 10.13 -8.17
CA ALA A 146 2.88 9.20 -8.10
C ALA A 146 3.06 8.43 -9.42
N ILE A 147 1.96 7.91 -9.99
CA ILE A 147 2.00 7.21 -11.28
C ILE A 147 2.46 8.15 -12.40
N ARG A 148 1.99 9.42 -12.44
CA ARG A 148 2.44 10.41 -13.43
C ARG A 148 3.94 10.68 -13.31
N ILE A 149 4.44 10.94 -12.11
CA ILE A 149 5.87 11.17 -11.86
C ILE A 149 6.69 9.96 -12.34
N VAL A 150 6.29 8.73 -12.03
CA VAL A 150 7.01 7.53 -12.48
C VAL A 150 6.99 7.42 -14.00
N LYS A 151 5.89 7.73 -14.68
CA LYS A 151 5.81 7.76 -16.14
C LYS A 151 6.72 8.83 -16.76
N GLU A 152 6.75 10.02 -16.17
CA GLU A 152 7.61 11.14 -16.63
C GLU A 152 9.09 10.79 -16.52
N HIS A 153 9.49 10.10 -15.45
CA HIS A 153 10.88 9.68 -15.21
C HIS A 153 11.21 8.28 -15.75
N ALA A 154 10.27 7.59 -16.42
CA ALA A 154 10.42 6.18 -16.79
C ALA A 154 11.70 5.89 -17.57
N LYS A 155 12.06 6.76 -18.54
CA LYS A 155 13.30 6.63 -19.32
C LYS A 155 14.55 6.80 -18.46
N GLU A 156 14.58 7.80 -17.60
CA GLU A 156 15.71 8.10 -16.70
C GLU A 156 15.94 6.97 -15.71
N TRP A 157 14.84 6.44 -15.14
CA TRP A 157 14.86 5.38 -14.11
C TRP A 157 14.92 3.97 -14.69
N ASN A 158 14.96 3.83 -16.01
CA ASN A 158 14.90 2.54 -16.72
C ASN A 158 13.68 1.71 -16.31
N ILE A 159 12.50 2.33 -16.29
CA ILE A 159 11.19 1.73 -15.99
C ILE A 159 10.39 1.63 -17.30
N ASP A 160 9.63 0.52 -17.46
CA ASP A 160 8.62 0.43 -18.50
C ASP A 160 7.35 1.20 -18.05
N PRO A 161 6.98 2.30 -18.73
CA PRO A 161 5.82 3.11 -18.36
C PRO A 161 4.48 2.36 -18.47
N ASN A 162 4.44 1.22 -19.19
CA ASN A 162 3.27 0.35 -19.29
C ASN A 162 3.22 -0.74 -18.23
N GLN A 163 4.22 -0.83 -17.36
CA GLN A 163 4.37 -1.85 -16.32
C GLN A 163 4.46 -1.22 -14.92
N ILE A 164 3.70 -0.16 -14.69
CA ILE A 164 3.60 0.49 -13.38
C ILE A 164 2.36 -0.03 -12.67
N GLY A 165 2.57 -0.76 -11.59
CA GLY A 165 1.51 -1.27 -10.72
C GLY A 165 1.33 -0.48 -9.44
N VAL A 166 0.31 -0.83 -8.68
CA VAL A 166 0.08 -0.34 -7.32
C VAL A 166 0.09 -1.52 -6.34
N MET A 167 0.53 -1.27 -5.14
CA MET A 167 0.46 -2.21 -4.03
C MET A 167 -0.08 -1.52 -2.80
N GLY A 168 -0.88 -2.22 -2.01
CA GLY A 168 -1.32 -1.69 -0.73
C GLY A 168 -1.70 -2.77 0.26
N SER A 169 -1.57 -2.43 1.54
CA SER A 169 -1.91 -3.28 2.67
C SER A 169 -3.04 -2.63 3.50
N SER A 170 -3.99 -3.41 3.99
CA SER A 170 -5.06 -2.89 4.86
C SER A 170 -5.82 -1.71 4.23
N ALA A 171 -5.87 -0.55 4.87
CA ALA A 171 -6.41 0.69 4.30
C ALA A 171 -5.63 1.16 3.05
N GLY A 172 -4.32 0.91 2.97
CA GLY A 172 -3.54 1.12 1.74
C GLY A 172 -3.95 0.16 0.62
N GLY A 173 -4.41 -1.04 0.95
CA GLY A 173 -5.03 -1.98 0.04
C GLY A 173 -6.37 -1.47 -0.50
N HIS A 174 -7.15 -0.79 0.36
CA HIS A 174 -8.33 -0.05 -0.07
C HIS A 174 -7.95 1.05 -1.08
N LEU A 175 -6.94 1.85 -0.76
CA LEU A 175 -6.45 2.92 -1.64
C LEU A 175 -5.96 2.36 -2.99
N ALA A 176 -5.17 1.29 -2.97
CA ALA A 176 -4.67 0.65 -4.19
C ALA A 176 -5.81 0.09 -5.06
N SER A 177 -6.80 -0.57 -4.46
CA SER A 177 -7.98 -1.08 -5.18
C SER A 177 -8.91 0.05 -5.65
N THR A 178 -9.03 1.16 -4.90
CA THR A 178 -9.75 2.36 -5.36
C THR A 178 -9.11 2.92 -6.62
N VAL A 179 -7.79 3.09 -6.62
CA VAL A 179 -7.06 3.54 -7.82
C VAL A 179 -7.22 2.56 -8.99
N ALA A 180 -7.16 1.26 -8.71
CA ALA A 180 -7.33 0.23 -9.76
C ALA A 180 -8.73 0.26 -10.42
N THR A 181 -9.76 0.62 -9.68
CA THR A 181 -11.15 0.61 -10.16
C THR A 181 -11.63 1.98 -10.70
N HIS A 182 -11.11 3.08 -10.19
CA HIS A 182 -11.60 4.43 -10.52
C HIS A 182 -10.68 5.24 -11.45
N ALA A 183 -9.43 4.80 -11.67
CA ALA A 183 -8.47 5.59 -12.44
C ALA A 183 -8.89 5.83 -13.89
N ALA A 184 -8.68 7.05 -14.37
CA ALA A 184 -8.68 7.34 -15.80
C ALA A 184 -7.54 6.58 -16.51
N ASP A 185 -7.67 6.38 -17.81
CA ASP A 185 -6.78 5.50 -18.57
C ASP A 185 -5.30 5.96 -18.53
N ASP A 186 -5.03 7.27 -18.41
CA ASP A 186 -3.68 7.84 -18.34
C ASP A 186 -2.92 7.49 -17.05
N VAL A 187 -3.66 7.22 -15.95
CA VAL A 187 -3.09 6.89 -14.62
C VAL A 187 -3.54 5.52 -14.11
N ARG A 188 -4.20 4.72 -14.95
CA ARG A 188 -4.56 3.36 -14.58
C ARG A 188 -3.31 2.51 -14.38
N PRO A 189 -3.18 1.82 -13.23
CA PRO A 189 -2.06 0.91 -13.03
C PRO A 189 -2.16 -0.32 -13.95
N ALA A 190 -1.02 -0.92 -14.28
CA ALA A 190 -0.96 -2.14 -15.08
C ALA A 190 -1.33 -3.40 -14.28
N PHE A 191 -1.13 -3.37 -12.97
CA PHE A 191 -1.45 -4.47 -12.05
C PHE A 191 -1.64 -3.93 -10.63
N GLN A 192 -2.23 -4.76 -9.76
CA GLN A 192 -2.43 -4.44 -8.35
C GLN A 192 -2.03 -5.61 -7.45
N ILE A 193 -1.40 -5.31 -6.31
CA ILE A 193 -0.98 -6.27 -5.28
C ILE A 193 -1.63 -5.84 -3.97
N LEU A 194 -2.46 -6.69 -3.38
CA LEU A 194 -3.30 -6.37 -2.24
C LEU A 194 -3.04 -7.32 -1.08
N PHE A 195 -2.61 -6.77 0.05
CA PHE A 195 -2.35 -7.52 1.28
C PHE A 195 -3.46 -7.22 2.30
N TYR A 196 -4.19 -8.25 2.71
CA TYR A 196 -5.30 -8.16 3.67
C TYR A 196 -6.11 -6.85 3.51
N PRO A 197 -6.54 -6.55 2.25
CA PRO A 197 -7.07 -5.22 1.93
C PRO A 197 -8.43 -4.99 2.58
N VAL A 198 -8.68 -3.79 3.06
CA VAL A 198 -10.06 -3.31 3.17
C VAL A 198 -10.56 -3.09 1.74
N ILE A 199 -11.78 -3.53 1.44
CA ILE A 199 -12.38 -3.46 0.10
C ILE A 199 -13.77 -2.84 0.17
N THR A 200 -14.65 -3.44 0.99
CA THR A 200 -16.04 -2.98 1.12
C THR A 200 -16.16 -1.88 2.18
N MET A 201 -17.11 -0.96 1.98
CA MET A 201 -17.56 -0.01 3.00
C MET A 201 -18.86 -0.47 3.67
N ASP A 202 -19.33 -1.69 3.41
CA ASP A 202 -20.45 -2.29 4.14
C ASP A 202 -20.09 -2.44 5.64
N LYS A 203 -20.80 -1.71 6.50
CA LYS A 203 -20.53 -1.63 7.96
C LYS A 203 -20.52 -2.97 8.68
N ARG A 204 -21.09 -4.02 8.09
CA ARG A 204 -21.05 -5.38 8.64
C ARG A 204 -19.69 -6.05 8.51
N TYR A 205 -18.87 -5.62 7.56
CA TYR A 205 -17.66 -6.33 7.14
C TYR A 205 -16.45 -5.42 6.96
N THR A 206 -16.63 -4.11 6.89
CA THR A 206 -15.53 -3.17 6.75
C THR A 206 -14.73 -3.03 8.04
N HIS A 207 -13.49 -2.59 7.92
CA HIS A 207 -12.77 -2.03 9.07
C HIS A 207 -13.30 -0.61 9.35
N MET A 208 -14.07 -0.45 10.43
CA MET A 208 -14.78 0.81 10.72
C MET A 208 -13.85 2.03 10.83
N GLY A 209 -12.62 1.84 11.34
CA GLY A 209 -11.65 2.93 11.37
C GLY A 209 -11.29 3.45 9.97
N THR A 210 -11.11 2.55 9.00
CA THR A 210 -10.86 2.92 7.59
C THR A 210 -12.07 3.63 6.99
N HIS A 211 -13.28 3.11 7.21
CA HIS A 211 -14.53 3.71 6.76
C HIS A 211 -14.68 5.15 7.28
N ASP A 212 -14.61 5.32 8.60
CA ASP A 212 -14.86 6.60 9.26
C ASP A 212 -13.81 7.66 8.89
N ASN A 213 -12.54 7.25 8.78
CA ASN A 213 -11.46 8.17 8.43
C ASN A 213 -11.51 8.60 6.95
N LEU A 214 -11.99 7.73 6.05
CA LEU A 214 -12.05 8.04 4.62
C LEU A 214 -13.32 8.82 4.25
N ILE A 215 -14.48 8.27 4.56
CA ILE A 215 -15.77 8.78 4.08
C ILE A 215 -16.66 9.40 5.18
N GLY A 216 -16.20 9.32 6.43
CA GLY A 216 -16.91 9.88 7.59
C GLY A 216 -17.88 8.90 8.23
N LYS A 217 -18.19 9.15 9.52
CA LYS A 217 -19.13 8.32 10.30
C LYS A 217 -20.55 8.36 9.76
N ASP A 218 -20.93 9.51 9.20
CA ASP A 218 -22.26 9.79 8.66
C ASP A 218 -22.30 9.67 7.13
N ALA A 219 -21.41 8.83 6.55
CA ALA A 219 -21.36 8.58 5.12
C ALA A 219 -22.71 8.12 4.58
N THR A 220 -23.11 8.64 3.41
CA THR A 220 -24.33 8.23 2.75
C THR A 220 -24.19 6.84 2.12
N PRO A 221 -25.28 6.11 1.87
CA PRO A 221 -25.24 4.82 1.16
C PRO A 221 -24.56 4.90 -0.22
N GLU A 222 -24.67 6.05 -0.90
CA GLU A 222 -24.01 6.29 -2.18
C GLU A 222 -22.50 6.37 -2.02
N MET A 223 -22.00 7.04 -0.96
CA MET A 223 -20.57 7.09 -0.63
C MET A 223 -20.04 5.71 -0.25
N GLU A 224 -20.77 4.97 0.59
CA GLU A 224 -20.42 3.59 0.93
C GLU A 224 -20.37 2.70 -0.32
N THR A 225 -21.30 2.88 -1.26
CA THR A 225 -21.30 2.15 -2.52
C THR A 225 -20.13 2.55 -3.41
N LEU A 226 -19.85 3.85 -3.54
CA LEU A 226 -18.76 4.37 -4.37
C LEU A 226 -17.39 3.84 -3.91
N TYR A 227 -17.15 3.78 -2.59
CA TYR A 227 -15.91 3.31 -2.00
C TYR A 227 -15.92 1.81 -1.63
N SER A 228 -16.96 1.06 -1.95
CA SER A 228 -16.96 -0.40 -1.94
C SER A 228 -16.39 -0.90 -3.27
N ASN A 229 -15.07 -1.16 -3.29
CA ASN A 229 -14.33 -1.39 -4.54
C ASN A 229 -14.76 -2.66 -5.28
N GLU A 230 -15.33 -3.65 -4.59
CA GLU A 230 -15.93 -4.82 -5.23
C GLU A 230 -17.11 -4.47 -6.15
N LYS A 231 -17.78 -3.33 -5.90
CA LYS A 231 -18.90 -2.82 -6.71
C LYS A 231 -18.44 -1.94 -7.88
N GLN A 232 -17.14 -1.59 -7.92
CA GLN A 232 -16.56 -0.68 -8.91
C GLN A 232 -15.69 -1.42 -9.94
N VAL A 233 -15.59 -2.74 -9.85
CA VAL A 233 -14.83 -3.56 -10.79
C VAL A 233 -15.46 -3.48 -12.17
N THR A 234 -14.63 -3.34 -13.19
CA THR A 234 -14.99 -3.38 -14.60
C THR A 234 -13.99 -4.27 -15.37
N GLU A 235 -14.25 -4.54 -16.64
CA GLU A 235 -13.31 -5.21 -17.53
C GLU A 235 -11.97 -4.49 -17.71
N LYS A 236 -11.93 -3.18 -17.39
CA LYS A 236 -10.71 -2.35 -17.42
C LYS A 236 -9.90 -2.42 -16.13
N THR A 237 -10.44 -3.03 -15.07
CA THR A 237 -9.72 -3.18 -13.80
C THR A 237 -8.49 -4.05 -14.02
N PRO A 238 -7.29 -3.63 -13.58
CA PRO A 238 -6.07 -4.39 -13.83
C PRO A 238 -6.01 -5.69 -13.04
N ARG A 239 -5.21 -6.64 -13.56
CA ARG A 239 -4.94 -7.93 -12.90
C ARG A 239 -4.54 -7.76 -11.45
N ALA A 240 -4.92 -8.72 -10.60
CA ALA A 240 -4.74 -8.62 -9.15
C ALA A 240 -4.03 -9.83 -8.56
N PHE A 241 -3.17 -9.57 -7.57
CA PHE A 241 -2.64 -10.56 -6.62
C PHE A 241 -3.13 -10.18 -5.22
N ILE A 242 -3.84 -11.08 -4.56
CA ILE A 242 -4.49 -10.83 -3.26
C ILE A 242 -3.96 -11.83 -2.24
N VAL A 243 -3.54 -11.33 -1.08
CA VAL A 243 -3.02 -12.16 0.03
C VAL A 243 -3.69 -11.78 1.33
N LEU A 244 -4.13 -12.79 2.08
CA LEU A 244 -4.73 -12.58 3.40
C LEU A 244 -4.51 -13.81 4.31
N ALA A 245 -4.75 -13.63 5.59
CA ALA A 245 -4.84 -14.73 6.56
C ALA A 245 -6.32 -14.98 6.90
N ASP A 246 -6.68 -16.25 7.11
CA ASP A 246 -8.04 -16.66 7.47
C ASP A 246 -8.43 -16.21 8.89
N ASP A 247 -7.43 -16.10 9.76
CA ASP A 247 -7.57 -15.67 11.16
C ASP A 247 -7.46 -14.15 11.37
N ASP A 248 -7.62 -13.35 10.30
CA ASP A 248 -7.62 -11.88 10.39
C ASP A 248 -8.91 -11.39 11.09
N ASP A 249 -8.77 -10.87 12.32
CA ASP A 249 -9.85 -10.35 13.16
C ASP A 249 -10.06 -8.83 13.03
N VAL A 250 -9.27 -8.16 12.20
CA VAL A 250 -9.34 -6.71 11.94
C VAL A 250 -10.03 -6.41 10.61
N VAL A 251 -9.64 -7.11 9.55
CA VAL A 251 -10.25 -7.00 8.21
C VAL A 251 -10.77 -8.38 7.81
N PRO A 252 -12.06 -8.64 7.94
CA PRO A 252 -12.63 -9.95 7.61
C PRO A 252 -12.32 -10.39 6.18
N SER A 253 -11.98 -11.67 6.01
CA SER A 253 -11.59 -12.30 4.74
C SER A 253 -12.61 -12.10 3.61
N ILE A 254 -13.87 -11.82 3.96
CA ILE A 254 -14.93 -11.52 3.01
C ILE A 254 -14.64 -10.32 2.11
N ASN A 255 -13.86 -9.32 2.59
CA ASN A 255 -13.40 -8.20 1.78
C ASN A 255 -12.66 -8.68 0.52
N SER A 256 -11.65 -9.51 0.73
CA SER A 256 -10.87 -10.11 -0.38
C SER A 256 -11.69 -11.06 -1.24
N ALA A 257 -12.55 -11.87 -0.63
CA ALA A 257 -13.38 -12.83 -1.33
C ALA A 257 -14.38 -12.15 -2.29
N TRP A 258 -15.04 -11.08 -1.85
CA TRP A 258 -15.95 -10.33 -2.71
C TRP A 258 -15.22 -9.62 -3.86
N TYR A 259 -14.06 -9.04 -3.58
CA TYR A 259 -13.27 -8.40 -4.63
C TYR A 259 -12.78 -9.41 -5.67
N PHE A 260 -12.28 -10.56 -5.21
CA PHE A 260 -11.86 -11.64 -6.10
C PHE A 260 -13.02 -12.13 -6.97
N ALA A 261 -14.21 -12.36 -6.41
CA ALA A 261 -15.39 -12.76 -7.15
C ALA A 261 -15.76 -11.71 -8.21
N ALA A 262 -15.81 -10.43 -7.83
CA ALA A 262 -16.10 -9.33 -8.75
C ALA A 262 -15.08 -9.25 -9.90
N LEU A 263 -13.79 -9.42 -9.63
CA LEU A 263 -12.75 -9.48 -10.66
C LEU A 263 -13.01 -10.64 -11.64
N LYS A 264 -13.36 -11.82 -11.12
CA LYS A 264 -13.64 -12.99 -11.97
C LYS A 264 -14.91 -12.81 -12.81
N ASP A 265 -15.94 -12.21 -12.27
CA ASP A 265 -17.20 -11.92 -12.97
C ASP A 265 -16.98 -10.95 -14.15
N HIS A 266 -16.01 -10.06 -14.05
CA HIS A 266 -15.63 -9.12 -15.13
C HIS A 266 -14.48 -9.62 -16.01
N GLY A 267 -14.09 -10.91 -15.91
CA GLY A 267 -13.04 -11.50 -16.73
C GLY A 267 -11.62 -11.03 -16.41
N VAL A 268 -11.41 -10.33 -15.28
CA VAL A 268 -10.11 -9.83 -14.86
C VAL A 268 -9.25 -10.98 -14.30
N PRO A 269 -8.01 -11.16 -14.78
CA PRO A 269 -7.08 -12.14 -14.18
C PRO A 269 -6.78 -11.80 -12.73
N ALA A 270 -7.02 -12.74 -11.81
CA ALA A 270 -6.78 -12.56 -10.39
C ALA A 270 -6.31 -13.86 -9.74
N ASN A 271 -5.36 -13.72 -8.81
CA ASN A 271 -4.89 -14.79 -7.92
C ASN A 271 -5.18 -14.35 -6.47
N MET A 272 -5.72 -15.25 -5.67
CA MET A 272 -5.98 -15.01 -4.25
C MET A 272 -5.37 -16.14 -3.42
N HIS A 273 -4.58 -15.79 -2.43
CA HIS A 273 -3.90 -16.71 -1.51
C HIS A 273 -4.40 -16.46 -0.10
N VAL A 274 -5.04 -17.46 0.48
CA VAL A 274 -5.55 -17.44 1.86
C VAL A 274 -4.69 -18.37 2.70
N TYR A 275 -4.00 -17.81 3.67
CA TYR A 275 -3.16 -18.56 4.59
C TYR A 275 -3.91 -18.83 5.91
N PRO A 276 -3.72 -20.02 6.53
CA PRO A 276 -4.49 -20.40 7.71
C PRO A 276 -4.31 -19.47 8.91
N THR A 277 -3.11 -18.88 9.05
CA THR A 277 -2.79 -18.00 10.18
C THR A 277 -1.85 -16.88 9.76
N GLY A 278 -1.96 -15.74 10.44
CA GLY A 278 -1.13 -14.56 10.21
C GLY A 278 -1.73 -13.33 10.88
N GLY A 279 -3.02 -13.37 11.15
CA GLY A 279 -3.76 -12.23 11.65
C GLY A 279 -3.71 -11.07 10.67
N HIS A 280 -3.81 -9.85 11.18
CA HIS A 280 -3.70 -8.63 10.40
C HIS A 280 -2.29 -8.03 10.46
N GLY A 281 -1.82 -7.44 9.37
CA GLY A 281 -0.59 -6.62 9.39
C GLY A 281 0.71 -7.44 9.28
N PHE A 282 0.69 -8.69 8.80
CA PHE A 282 1.92 -9.49 8.65
C PHE A 282 2.90 -8.90 7.61
N GLY A 283 2.43 -8.16 6.61
CA GLY A 283 3.25 -7.51 5.60
C GLY A 283 4.34 -8.42 5.01
N ASN A 284 5.58 -7.92 4.95
CA ASN A 284 6.76 -8.69 4.58
C ASN A 284 7.55 -9.13 5.83
N SER A 285 6.86 -9.68 6.84
CA SER A 285 7.51 -10.15 8.07
C SER A 285 8.21 -11.48 7.86
N GLN A 286 9.53 -11.52 7.99
CA GLN A 286 10.32 -12.74 7.88
C GLN A 286 10.01 -13.78 8.98
N SER A 287 9.43 -13.35 10.09
CA SER A 287 9.00 -14.25 11.17
C SER A 287 7.65 -14.92 10.92
N TRP A 288 6.90 -14.45 9.93
CA TRP A 288 5.64 -15.07 9.56
C TRP A 288 5.89 -16.41 8.85
N LYS A 289 5.25 -17.45 9.34
CA LYS A 289 5.49 -18.85 8.93
C LYS A 289 5.39 -19.04 7.40
N TYR A 290 4.50 -18.33 6.73
CA TYR A 290 4.23 -18.50 5.31
C TYR A 290 4.90 -17.43 4.44
N ASN A 291 5.81 -16.61 5.01
CA ASN A 291 6.45 -15.53 4.28
C ASN A 291 7.19 -16.02 3.03
N ALA A 292 7.97 -17.08 3.13
CA ALA A 292 8.74 -17.60 1.99
C ALA A 292 7.83 -18.12 0.86
N ASP A 293 6.76 -18.82 1.20
CA ASP A 293 5.78 -19.35 0.25
C ASP A 293 5.02 -18.19 -0.44
N MET A 294 4.58 -17.21 0.33
CA MET A 294 3.92 -16.02 -0.19
C MET A 294 4.82 -15.23 -1.15
N LEU A 295 6.09 -15.02 -0.79
CA LEU A 295 7.04 -14.31 -1.65
C LEU A 295 7.32 -15.08 -2.94
N GLN A 296 7.39 -16.42 -2.90
CA GLN A 296 7.55 -17.24 -4.10
C GLN A 296 6.32 -17.12 -5.01
N ASN A 297 5.10 -17.21 -4.46
CA ASN A 297 3.87 -17.05 -5.22
C ASN A 297 3.78 -15.65 -5.86
N LEU A 298 4.20 -14.61 -5.15
CA LEU A 298 4.23 -13.25 -5.69
C LEU A 298 5.29 -13.10 -6.79
N SER A 299 6.48 -13.71 -6.62
CA SER A 299 7.53 -13.73 -7.65
C SER A 299 7.04 -14.43 -8.93
N ASP A 300 6.47 -15.63 -8.81
CA ASP A 300 5.94 -16.38 -9.94
C ASP A 300 4.84 -15.60 -10.67
N TRP A 301 3.96 -14.92 -9.91
CA TRP A 301 2.92 -14.09 -10.50
C TRP A 301 3.48 -12.87 -11.23
N LEU A 302 4.45 -12.14 -10.64
CA LEU A 302 5.10 -11.00 -11.28
C LEU A 302 5.83 -11.39 -12.58
N ASN A 303 6.35 -12.61 -12.67
CA ASN A 303 7.05 -13.14 -13.83
C ASN A 303 6.11 -13.79 -14.88
N SER A 304 4.81 -13.84 -14.63
CA SER A 304 3.84 -14.46 -15.53
C SER A 304 3.32 -13.53 -16.64
N PHE A 305 3.70 -12.24 -16.65
CA PHE A 305 3.24 -11.25 -17.64
C PHE A 305 4.28 -10.19 -17.96
#